data_9af9ce720acf6d0321fb2dcda50309dc
#
_entry.id   9af9ce720acf6d0321fb2dcda50309dc
#
_cell.length_a   1.000
_cell.length_b   1.000
_cell.length_c   1.000
_cell.angle_alpha   90.00
_cell.angle_beta   90.00
_cell.angle_gamma   90.00
#
_symmetry.space_group_name_H-M   'P 1'
#
loop_
_entity.id
_entity.type
_entity.pdbx_description
1 polymer ?
#
loop_
_entity_poly.entity_id
_entity_poly.type
_entity_poly.pdbx_seq_one_letter_code
_entity_poly.pdbx_strand_id
1 'polypeptide(L)'
;MKFQLKNLAVIALWSSLAALGHAQNAPADQQPPADPAPAPAPLPTPAVTGPLQALPPAIFDGGPFGKLAVNGILSGTGMWQGNHVPGDSNAQAALSNGQIFLQKADGWFQFYIQAGAYTMPALATPFLGTGETMTNFFGPVPQGFLKLQVAKNTSFEIGALPTLIGAEYTYSFENMNIERGLLWAQENAVNRGVQVNQTFGKFTASLSWNDGFYSNRYTWLSGSLAYVNGHHAVSFVGGGNLGQTAFQTLATPVQNNSSIYNVIYTYTNGPWIVQPYYQYSNVPTNASIGITKGASTNGGAILVSRALKHGASLAGRWEYIASSGSVADQSVNLMFGPGSSATSFTVTPTFQHGGFFVRGDLSWVHAIDYTPGFGFGSNNANANQPRAMAEIGFIFGNNLTERKP
;
A
#
# COMPACT_ATOMS: atom_id res chain seq x y z
N MET A 1 -44.11 16.73 -2.25
CA MET A 1 -43.52 15.40 -2.50
C MET A 1 -42.77 14.99 -1.21
N LYS A 2 -43.35 14.11 -0.41
CA LYS A 2 -42.78 13.71 0.89
C LYS A 2 -41.81 12.55 0.65
N PHE A 3 -40.52 12.80 0.71
CA PHE A 3 -39.51 11.72 0.78
C PHE A 3 -39.49 11.17 2.20
N GLN A 4 -39.76 9.89 2.34
CA GLN A 4 -39.69 9.19 3.61
C GLN A 4 -38.25 8.93 3.98
N LEU A 5 -37.78 9.58 5.04
CA LEU A 5 -36.53 9.29 5.78
C LEU A 5 -36.74 7.98 6.60
N LYS A 6 -36.56 6.83 6.00
CA LYS A 6 -36.64 5.55 6.73
C LYS A 6 -35.46 4.59 6.51
N ASN A 7 -34.38 4.98 5.84
CA ASN A 7 -33.23 4.10 5.57
C ASN A 7 -31.87 4.70 5.98
N LEU A 8 -31.83 5.52 7.04
CA LEU A 8 -30.58 6.14 7.53
C LEU A 8 -29.97 5.47 8.77
N ALA A 9 -30.39 4.27 9.10
CA ALA A 9 -29.98 3.57 10.33
C ALA A 9 -28.94 2.44 10.11
N VAL A 10 -28.30 2.32 8.93
CA VAL A 10 -27.35 1.21 8.62
C VAL A 10 -25.91 1.70 8.32
N ILE A 11 -25.61 3.00 8.45
CA ILE A 11 -24.29 3.54 8.03
C ILE A 11 -23.42 3.94 9.24
N ALA A 12 -23.46 3.21 10.32
CA ALA A 12 -22.62 3.55 11.48
C ALA A 12 -21.87 2.36 12.04
N LEU A 13 -20.98 1.73 11.21
CA LEU A 13 -20.16 0.63 11.75
C LEU A 13 -19.02 0.28 10.77
N TRP A 14 -17.85 0.98 10.86
CA TRP A 14 -16.70 0.49 10.07
C TRP A 14 -15.37 1.15 10.42
N SER A 15 -14.34 0.43 10.90
CA SER A 15 -12.96 0.94 10.96
C SER A 15 -11.79 -0.03 11.17
N SER A 16 -10.72 0.21 10.51
CA SER A 16 -9.28 -0.01 10.65
C SER A 16 -8.73 -1.43 10.53
N LEU A 17 -8.08 -1.73 9.41
CA LEU A 17 -7.23 -2.91 9.20
C LEU A 17 -5.73 -2.60 9.14
N ALA A 18 -5.31 -1.41 9.43
CA ALA A 18 -3.88 -1.10 9.55
C ALA A 18 -3.19 -1.76 10.75
N ALA A 19 -3.96 -2.46 11.63
CA ALA A 19 -3.45 -3.05 12.87
C ALA A 19 -3.02 -4.52 12.77
N LEU A 20 -3.09 -5.18 11.63
CA LEU A 20 -2.81 -6.60 11.52
C LEU A 20 -1.34 -6.99 11.35
N GLY A 21 -0.44 -6.03 11.22
CA GLY A 21 0.99 -6.28 11.17
C GLY A 21 1.67 -6.54 12.52
N HIS A 22 0.97 -6.51 13.64
CA HIS A 22 1.58 -6.50 14.97
C HIS A 22 1.43 -7.79 15.78
N ALA A 23 1.03 -8.91 15.19
CA ALA A 23 0.95 -10.18 15.88
C ALA A 23 2.22 -11.05 15.69
N GLN A 24 3.39 -10.50 15.97
CA GLN A 24 4.59 -11.30 16.20
C GLN A 24 5.26 -10.83 17.49
N ASN A 25 4.84 -11.35 18.62
CA ASN A 25 5.63 -11.33 19.85
C ASN A 25 5.79 -12.72 20.42
N ALA A 26 7.01 -12.98 20.68
CA ALA A 26 7.80 -14.05 21.21
C ALA A 26 7.24 -14.83 22.41
N PRO A 27 7.89 -15.96 22.75
CA PRO A 27 7.41 -16.93 23.74
C PRO A 27 7.42 -16.35 25.16
N ALA A 28 6.37 -16.68 25.92
CA ALA A 28 6.32 -16.50 27.35
C ALA A 28 7.35 -17.39 28.03
N ASP A 29 8.22 -16.78 28.82
CA ASP A 29 8.62 -17.16 30.16
C ASP A 29 9.87 -16.37 30.58
N GLN A 30 9.65 -15.40 31.43
CA GLN A 30 10.43 -15.02 32.61
C GLN A 30 10.02 -13.61 33.06
N GLN A 31 9.43 -13.54 34.22
CA GLN A 31 8.99 -12.29 34.82
C GLN A 31 10.16 -11.65 35.58
N PRO A 32 10.67 -10.49 35.12
CA PRO A 32 11.54 -9.60 35.89
C PRO A 32 10.74 -8.45 36.52
N PRO A 33 11.35 -7.60 37.36
CA PRO A 33 10.66 -6.62 38.20
C PRO A 33 9.98 -5.52 37.42
N ALA A 34 8.97 -4.90 38.01
CA ALA A 34 8.06 -3.91 37.40
C ALA A 34 8.81 -2.86 36.56
N ASP A 35 8.68 -3.00 35.27
CA ASP A 35 9.24 -2.08 34.28
C ASP A 35 8.46 -0.75 34.23
N PRO A 36 9.13 0.38 33.85
CA PRO A 36 8.46 1.64 33.60
C PRO A 36 7.36 1.45 32.55
N ALA A 37 6.25 2.19 32.68
CA ALA A 37 5.09 2.09 31.80
C ALA A 37 5.53 1.95 30.33
N PRO A 38 4.99 0.98 29.58
CA PRO A 38 5.41 0.74 28.20
C PRO A 38 5.27 2.01 27.37
N ALA A 39 6.28 2.27 26.53
CA ALA A 39 6.24 3.39 25.59
C ALA A 39 4.95 3.30 24.76
N PRO A 40 4.30 4.44 24.43
CA PRO A 40 3.09 4.43 23.61
C PRO A 40 3.36 3.68 22.31
N ALA A 41 2.45 2.76 21.96
CA ALA A 41 2.56 2.03 20.70
C ALA A 41 2.56 3.02 19.53
N PRO A 42 3.43 2.85 18.54
CA PRO A 42 3.42 3.66 17.34
C PRO A 42 2.05 3.65 16.69
N LEU A 43 1.66 4.73 16.02
CA LEU A 43 0.47 4.71 15.17
C LEU A 43 0.61 3.56 14.16
N PRO A 44 -0.48 2.84 13.86
CA PRO A 44 -0.39 1.63 13.03
C PRO A 44 -0.01 1.89 11.58
N THR A 45 0.31 3.12 11.20
CA THR A 45 0.63 3.49 9.82
C THR A 45 1.62 4.65 9.75
N PRO A 46 2.57 4.61 8.78
CA PRO A 46 3.00 3.41 8.10
C PRO A 46 3.90 2.62 9.04
N ALA A 47 3.70 1.34 9.06
CA ALA A 47 4.59 0.46 9.79
C ALA A 47 5.58 -0.16 8.82
N VAL A 48 6.80 -0.40 9.27
CA VAL A 48 7.64 -1.38 8.60
C VAL A 48 6.96 -2.72 8.81
N THR A 49 6.43 -3.28 7.73
CA THR A 49 5.63 -4.52 7.71
C THR A 49 6.28 -5.55 6.80
N GLY A 50 5.62 -6.70 6.63
CA GLY A 50 6.16 -7.77 5.81
C GLY A 50 7.40 -8.41 6.44
N PRO A 51 8.44 -8.73 5.67
CA PRO A 51 9.64 -9.38 6.20
C PRO A 51 10.57 -8.45 6.99
N LEU A 52 10.49 -7.13 6.80
CA LEU A 52 11.29 -6.17 7.56
C LEU A 52 10.68 -5.93 8.94
N GLN A 53 11.56 -5.76 9.92
CA GLN A 53 11.21 -5.50 11.31
C GLN A 53 11.54 -4.05 11.66
N ALA A 54 10.55 -3.30 12.16
CA ALA A 54 10.79 -1.97 12.70
C ALA A 54 11.70 -2.04 13.94
N LEU A 55 12.57 -1.06 14.11
CA LEU A 55 13.20 -0.81 15.41
C LEU A 55 12.22 -0.03 16.31
N PRO A 56 12.31 -0.18 17.64
CA PRO A 56 11.61 0.72 18.55
C PRO A 56 11.90 2.17 18.20
N PRO A 57 10.92 3.07 18.24
CA PRO A 57 11.16 4.48 17.88
C PRO A 57 12.08 5.18 18.89
N ALA A 58 12.84 6.15 18.43
CA ALA A 58 13.46 7.13 19.30
C ALA A 58 12.37 8.02 19.91
N ILE A 59 12.38 8.19 21.22
CA ILE A 59 11.37 8.99 21.93
C ILE A 59 11.99 10.31 22.37
N PHE A 60 11.33 11.42 21.99
CA PHE A 60 11.70 12.77 22.34
C PHE A 60 10.60 13.46 23.17
N ASP A 61 11.00 14.37 24.05
CA ASP A 61 10.05 15.25 24.72
C ASP A 61 9.66 16.38 23.75
N GLY A 62 8.39 16.40 23.37
CA GLY A 62 7.78 17.41 22.51
C GLY A 62 7.16 18.57 23.26
N GLY A 63 7.48 18.77 24.55
CA GLY A 63 6.91 19.82 25.38
C GLY A 63 5.39 19.70 25.48
N PRO A 64 4.62 20.71 25.02
CA PRO A 64 3.15 20.67 25.12
C PRO A 64 2.50 19.54 24.32
N PHE A 65 3.22 18.96 23.37
CA PHE A 65 2.74 17.80 22.60
C PHE A 65 3.00 16.45 23.28
N GLY A 66 3.74 16.44 24.41
CA GLY A 66 4.11 15.21 25.11
C GLY A 66 5.23 14.44 24.40
N LYS A 67 5.17 13.11 24.45
CA LYS A 67 6.19 12.26 23.83
C LYS A 67 5.98 12.14 22.32
N LEU A 68 7.06 12.39 21.57
CA LEU A 68 7.12 12.22 20.13
C LEU A 68 7.98 11.01 19.78
N ALA A 69 7.45 10.12 18.94
CA ALA A 69 8.16 8.96 18.43
C ALA A 69 8.71 9.25 17.05
N VAL A 70 9.98 8.95 16.84
CA VAL A 70 10.70 9.15 15.57
C VAL A 70 11.32 7.85 15.10
N ASN A 71 11.04 7.49 13.87
CA ASN A 71 11.70 6.41 13.13
C ASN A 71 12.16 6.95 11.77
N GLY A 72 12.95 6.18 11.06
CA GLY A 72 13.34 6.51 9.71
C GLY A 72 13.86 5.31 8.95
N ILE A 73 14.00 5.48 7.64
CA ILE A 73 14.60 4.50 6.74
C ILE A 73 15.48 5.22 5.71
N LEU A 74 16.61 4.62 5.42
CA LEU A 74 17.48 4.99 4.31
C LEU A 74 17.81 3.74 3.52
N SER A 75 17.46 3.70 2.23
CA SER A 75 17.79 2.57 1.38
C SER A 75 18.03 3.00 -0.06
N GLY A 76 18.89 2.26 -0.74
CA GLY A 76 19.14 2.38 -2.17
C GLY A 76 18.75 1.09 -2.89
N THR A 77 18.31 1.21 -4.12
CA THR A 77 17.96 0.09 -4.98
C THR A 77 18.70 0.14 -6.30
N GLY A 78 19.05 -1.06 -6.81
CA GLY A 78 19.46 -1.27 -8.18
C GLY A 78 18.48 -2.23 -8.86
N MET A 79 18.20 -1.98 -10.13
CA MET A 79 17.31 -2.81 -10.95
C MET A 79 17.96 -3.16 -12.28
N TRP A 80 17.73 -4.37 -12.71
CA TRP A 80 17.93 -4.80 -14.09
C TRP A 80 16.62 -5.38 -14.62
N GLN A 81 16.32 -5.12 -15.91
CA GLN A 81 15.14 -5.68 -16.58
C GLN A 81 15.43 -6.00 -18.04
N GLY A 82 14.84 -7.10 -18.51
CA GLY A 82 14.74 -7.40 -19.93
C GLY A 82 13.42 -6.83 -20.48
N ASN A 83 13.40 -6.57 -21.77
CA ASN A 83 12.21 -6.10 -22.48
C ASN A 83 11.54 -4.89 -21.78
N HIS A 84 12.36 -3.90 -21.40
CA HIS A 84 11.85 -2.68 -20.79
C HIS A 84 10.84 -1.97 -21.70
N VAL A 85 9.87 -1.27 -21.12
CA VAL A 85 8.92 -0.46 -21.88
C VAL A 85 9.65 0.70 -22.58
N PRO A 86 9.11 1.25 -23.69
CA PRO A 86 9.73 2.38 -24.39
C PRO A 86 9.99 3.56 -23.46
N GLY A 87 11.17 4.16 -23.58
CA GLY A 87 11.59 5.29 -22.75
C GLY A 87 12.22 4.91 -21.41
N ASP A 88 12.15 3.65 -21.01
CA ASP A 88 12.84 3.11 -19.83
C ASP A 88 14.23 2.55 -20.19
N SER A 89 14.98 2.03 -19.21
CA SER A 89 16.34 1.49 -19.36
C SER A 89 16.46 0.08 -18.82
N ASN A 90 17.42 -0.70 -19.35
CA ASN A 90 17.69 -2.07 -18.90
C ASN A 90 18.24 -2.12 -17.47
N ALA A 91 18.97 -1.10 -17.03
CA ALA A 91 19.55 -1.04 -15.70
C ALA A 91 19.44 0.37 -15.13
N GLN A 92 19.03 0.44 -13.88
CA GLN A 92 18.86 1.72 -13.17
C GLN A 92 19.19 1.55 -11.69
N ALA A 93 19.52 2.66 -11.03
CA ALA A 93 19.70 2.71 -9.59
C ALA A 93 19.14 4.03 -9.05
N ALA A 94 18.59 3.97 -7.85
CA ALA A 94 18.01 5.13 -7.18
C ALA A 94 18.10 5.00 -5.65
N LEU A 95 17.93 6.11 -4.95
CA LEU A 95 17.59 6.10 -3.54
C LEU A 95 16.14 5.57 -3.43
N SER A 96 15.95 4.35 -2.91
CA SER A 96 14.60 3.78 -2.80
C SER A 96 13.79 4.44 -1.69
N ASN A 97 14.42 4.72 -0.55
CA ASN A 97 13.80 5.42 0.56
C ASN A 97 14.85 6.29 1.29
N GLY A 98 14.48 7.50 1.61
CA GLY A 98 15.19 8.40 2.52
C GLY A 98 14.13 9.15 3.32
N GLN A 99 13.46 8.47 4.28
CA GLN A 99 12.23 8.94 4.91
C GLN A 99 12.35 8.99 6.43
N ILE A 100 11.69 9.97 7.03
CA ILE A 100 11.53 10.11 8.48
C ILE A 100 10.04 10.04 8.80
N PHE A 101 9.72 9.35 9.89
CA PHE A 101 8.39 9.20 10.45
C PHE A 101 8.34 9.87 11.81
N LEU A 102 7.53 10.89 11.96
CA LEU A 102 7.29 11.61 13.20
C LEU A 102 5.84 11.38 13.64
N GLN A 103 5.65 10.93 14.86
CA GLN A 103 4.31 10.64 15.36
C GLN A 103 4.13 10.94 16.84
N LYS A 104 2.93 11.40 17.17
CA LYS A 104 2.37 11.41 18.52
C LYS A 104 1.26 10.38 18.56
N ALA A 105 1.46 9.29 19.33
CA ALA A 105 0.58 8.13 19.32
C ALA A 105 -0.34 8.02 20.53
N ASP A 106 -0.25 8.94 21.50
CA ASP A 106 -1.00 8.93 22.75
C ASP A 106 -2.01 10.08 22.89
N GLY A 107 -2.98 9.90 23.79
CA GLY A 107 -4.01 10.89 24.10
C GLY A 107 -5.10 10.98 23.02
N TRP A 108 -5.99 11.95 23.20
CA TRP A 108 -7.12 12.17 22.29
C TRP A 108 -6.72 12.85 20.97
N PHE A 109 -5.63 13.62 21.00
CA PHE A 109 -5.03 14.29 19.85
C PHE A 109 -3.74 13.59 19.49
N GLN A 110 -3.68 13.00 18.31
CA GLN A 110 -2.55 12.27 17.77
C GLN A 110 -2.24 12.81 16.37
N PHE A 111 -1.03 12.60 15.89
CA PHE A 111 -0.67 12.91 14.53
C PHE A 111 0.44 11.98 14.01
N TYR A 112 0.50 11.89 12.70
CA TYR A 112 1.53 11.19 11.96
C TYR A 112 2.02 12.06 10.81
N ILE A 113 3.34 12.09 10.59
CA ILE A 113 3.98 12.76 9.45
C ILE A 113 5.05 11.83 8.90
N GLN A 114 4.98 11.57 7.61
CA GLN A 114 6.02 10.90 6.83
C GLN A 114 6.58 11.90 5.84
N ALA A 115 7.89 12.11 5.88
CA ALA A 115 8.57 13.07 5.02
C ALA A 115 9.88 12.50 4.50
N GLY A 116 10.18 12.80 3.24
CA GLY A 116 11.44 12.43 2.61
C GLY A 116 11.29 11.96 1.17
N ALA A 117 12.35 11.34 0.69
CA ALA A 117 12.49 10.86 -0.68
C ALA A 117 12.14 9.37 -0.80
N TYR A 118 11.52 8.97 -1.92
CA TYR A 118 11.07 7.59 -2.14
C TYR A 118 10.93 7.25 -3.62
N THR A 119 10.97 5.93 -3.91
CA THR A 119 10.52 5.35 -5.18
C THR A 119 9.32 4.43 -4.93
N MET A 120 8.57 4.13 -5.99
CA MET A 120 7.42 3.23 -5.95
C MET A 120 7.49 2.24 -7.10
N PRO A 121 8.48 1.32 -7.14
CA PRO A 121 8.59 0.35 -8.22
C PRO A 121 7.39 -0.59 -8.24
N ALA A 122 6.80 -0.81 -9.41
CA ALA A 122 5.71 -1.74 -9.63
C ALA A 122 5.92 -2.53 -10.92
N LEU A 123 5.42 -3.75 -10.96
CA LEU A 123 5.53 -4.62 -12.12
C LEU A 123 4.86 -4.01 -13.36
N ALA A 124 5.44 -4.25 -14.52
CA ALA A 124 4.93 -3.80 -15.81
C ALA A 124 4.82 -2.28 -16.01
N THR A 125 5.39 -1.49 -15.11
CA THR A 125 5.46 -0.02 -15.23
C THR A 125 6.90 0.43 -15.44
N PRO A 126 7.13 1.63 -16.03
CA PRO A 126 8.47 2.21 -16.06
C PRO A 126 9.01 2.40 -14.64
N PHE A 127 10.32 2.24 -14.48
CA PHE A 127 10.97 2.57 -13.23
C PHE A 127 11.21 4.08 -13.15
N LEU A 128 10.57 4.73 -12.21
CA LEU A 128 10.74 6.15 -11.96
C LEU A 128 11.75 6.37 -10.84
N GLY A 129 12.79 7.15 -11.11
CA GLY A 129 13.76 7.58 -10.11
C GLY A 129 13.11 8.43 -9.02
N THR A 130 13.82 8.62 -7.90
CA THR A 130 13.31 9.28 -6.67
C THR A 130 12.73 10.67 -6.93
N GLY A 131 13.48 11.53 -7.65
CA GLY A 131 13.02 12.90 -7.94
C GLY A 131 11.78 12.92 -8.82
N GLU A 132 11.74 12.04 -9.81
CA GLU A 132 10.61 11.92 -10.73
C GLU A 132 9.36 11.35 -10.02
N THR A 133 9.55 10.33 -9.17
CA THR A 133 8.46 9.77 -8.34
C THR A 133 7.87 10.85 -7.42
N MET A 134 8.70 11.59 -6.71
CA MET A 134 8.22 12.66 -5.83
C MET A 134 7.47 13.76 -6.59
N THR A 135 7.96 14.14 -7.77
CA THR A 135 7.34 15.20 -8.58
C THR A 135 6.00 14.75 -9.15
N ASN A 136 5.89 13.51 -9.59
CA ASN A 136 4.71 13.01 -10.29
C ASN A 136 3.62 12.48 -9.36
N PHE A 137 3.94 12.18 -8.07
CA PHE A 137 2.97 11.58 -7.14
C PHE A 137 2.68 12.47 -5.94
N PHE A 138 3.28 12.25 -4.78
CA PHE A 138 2.78 12.78 -3.50
C PHE A 138 3.68 13.87 -2.91
N GLY A 139 4.76 14.26 -3.59
CA GLY A 139 5.72 15.24 -3.10
C GLY A 139 6.58 14.73 -1.93
N PRO A 140 7.31 15.64 -1.24
CA PRO A 140 8.24 15.28 -0.17
C PRO A 140 7.56 14.93 1.17
N VAL A 141 6.25 15.17 1.32
CA VAL A 141 5.44 14.79 2.49
C VAL A 141 4.28 13.95 2.00
N PRO A 142 4.54 12.66 1.63
CA PRO A 142 3.54 11.82 0.99
C PRO A 142 2.35 11.48 1.90
N GLN A 143 2.59 11.38 3.21
CA GLN A 143 1.54 11.13 4.19
C GLN A 143 1.69 12.08 5.37
N GLY A 144 0.56 12.58 5.86
CA GLY A 144 0.52 13.41 7.05
C GLY A 144 -0.93 13.66 7.45
N PHE A 145 -1.29 13.26 8.67
CA PHE A 145 -2.66 13.38 9.14
C PHE A 145 -2.73 13.61 10.65
N LEU A 146 -3.82 14.24 11.04
CA LEU A 146 -4.26 14.31 12.42
C LEU A 146 -5.20 13.14 12.70
N LYS A 147 -5.11 12.59 13.92
CA LYS A 147 -6.02 11.57 14.42
C LYS A 147 -6.63 12.03 15.74
N LEU A 148 -7.95 12.11 15.78
CA LEU A 148 -8.72 12.52 16.95
C LEU A 148 -9.40 11.26 17.53
N GLN A 149 -8.95 10.83 18.69
CA GLN A 149 -9.56 9.72 19.43
C GLN A 149 -10.74 10.25 20.24
N VAL A 150 -11.93 10.23 19.64
CA VAL A 150 -13.15 10.83 20.27
C VAL A 150 -13.83 9.90 21.25
N ALA A 151 -13.58 8.59 21.15
CA ALA A 151 -14.01 7.58 22.11
C ALA A 151 -13.02 6.41 22.11
N LYS A 152 -13.12 5.50 23.08
CA LYS A 152 -12.20 4.35 23.22
C LYS A 152 -12.01 3.57 21.90
N ASN A 153 -13.09 3.45 21.12
CA ASN A 153 -13.11 2.61 19.91
C ASN A 153 -13.42 3.42 18.64
N THR A 154 -13.41 4.76 18.71
CA THR A 154 -13.78 5.64 17.60
C THR A 154 -12.74 6.71 17.40
N SER A 155 -12.22 6.83 16.17
CA SER A 155 -11.32 7.92 15.81
C SER A 155 -11.70 8.55 14.48
N PHE A 156 -11.28 9.81 14.29
CA PHE A 156 -11.30 10.52 13.01
C PHE A 156 -9.88 10.80 12.58
N GLU A 157 -9.60 10.66 11.30
CA GLU A 157 -8.33 11.01 10.68
C GLU A 157 -8.57 12.03 9.57
N ILE A 158 -7.69 13.05 9.48
CA ILE A 158 -7.84 14.15 8.53
C ILE A 158 -6.46 14.50 7.97
N GLY A 159 -6.30 14.42 6.65
CA GLY A 159 -5.04 14.76 5.98
C GLY A 159 -4.76 13.90 4.75
N ALA A 160 -3.47 13.69 4.48
CA ALA A 160 -2.99 12.74 3.47
C ALA A 160 -2.87 11.36 4.12
N LEU A 161 -3.81 10.49 3.80
CA LEU A 161 -4.03 9.18 4.42
C LEU A 161 -3.51 8.06 3.52
N PRO A 162 -3.01 6.94 4.07
CA PRO A 162 -2.82 5.72 3.30
C PRO A 162 -4.18 5.22 2.79
N THR A 163 -4.16 4.53 1.66
CA THR A 163 -5.37 3.93 1.11
C THR A 163 -5.93 2.83 2.02
N LEU A 164 -7.24 2.61 1.93
CA LEU A 164 -7.88 1.41 2.48
C LEU A 164 -7.87 0.24 1.48
N ILE A 165 -7.57 0.52 0.20
CA ILE A 165 -7.76 -0.39 -0.93
C ILE A 165 -6.50 -1.21 -1.17
N GLY A 166 -6.68 -2.49 -1.49
CA GLY A 166 -5.59 -3.40 -1.83
C GLY A 166 -4.97 -4.12 -0.64
N ALA A 167 -4.08 -5.05 -0.98
CA ALA A 167 -3.34 -5.86 -0.01
C ALA A 167 -1.87 -5.46 0.08
N GLU A 168 -1.38 -4.63 -0.84
CA GLU A 168 -0.01 -4.12 -0.87
C GLU A 168 0.03 -2.65 -0.48
N TYR A 169 1.12 -2.26 0.20
CA TYR A 169 1.34 -0.89 0.67
C TYR A 169 2.07 -0.03 -0.35
N THR A 170 2.11 1.27 -0.10
CA THR A 170 2.70 2.25 -1.02
C THR A 170 4.22 2.11 -1.16
N TYR A 171 4.95 1.84 -0.09
CA TYR A 171 6.42 1.85 -0.09
C TYR A 171 7.02 0.45 0.00
N SER A 172 8.21 0.26 -0.60
CA SER A 172 8.89 -1.05 -0.67
C SER A 172 9.10 -1.67 0.72
N PHE A 173 9.48 -0.86 1.70
CA PHE A 173 9.77 -1.34 3.06
C PHE A 173 8.54 -1.84 3.83
N GLU A 174 7.34 -1.49 3.38
CA GLU A 174 6.07 -1.93 3.97
C GLU A 174 5.61 -3.28 3.40
N ASN A 175 6.20 -3.74 2.30
CA ASN A 175 5.71 -4.87 1.52
C ASN A 175 6.57 -6.13 1.68
N MET A 176 5.96 -7.29 1.41
CA MET A 176 6.66 -8.57 1.33
C MET A 176 7.66 -8.61 0.17
N ASN A 177 7.32 -7.96 -0.95
CA ASN A 177 8.15 -7.82 -2.15
C ASN A 177 8.62 -6.37 -2.31
N ILE A 178 9.74 -6.13 -3.01
CA ILE A 178 10.22 -4.77 -3.30
C ILE A 178 9.28 -4.08 -4.29
N GLU A 179 8.94 -4.79 -5.36
CA GLU A 179 7.99 -4.30 -6.37
C GLU A 179 6.55 -4.63 -5.99
N ARG A 180 5.63 -3.67 -6.19
CA ARG A 180 4.19 -3.94 -6.13
C ARG A 180 3.75 -4.75 -7.35
N GLY A 181 2.64 -5.47 -7.16
CA GLY A 181 2.10 -6.36 -8.16
C GLY A 181 1.29 -5.69 -9.27
N LEU A 182 0.76 -6.53 -10.17
CA LEU A 182 -0.10 -6.09 -11.28
C LEU A 182 -1.44 -5.55 -10.78
N LEU A 183 -2.01 -6.15 -9.74
CA LEU A 183 -3.28 -5.72 -9.16
C LEU A 183 -3.18 -4.32 -8.55
N TRP A 184 -2.04 -4.00 -7.92
CA TRP A 184 -1.78 -2.70 -7.33
C TRP A 184 -1.87 -1.54 -8.35
N ALA A 185 -1.58 -1.78 -9.62
CA ALA A 185 -1.70 -0.77 -10.67
C ALA A 185 -3.15 -0.28 -10.91
N GLN A 186 -4.15 -0.96 -10.35
CA GLN A 186 -5.55 -0.54 -10.37
C GLN A 186 -5.98 0.19 -9.07
N GLU A 187 -5.10 0.27 -8.08
CA GLU A 187 -5.38 0.78 -6.74
C GLU A 187 -4.89 2.21 -6.57
N ASN A 188 -5.55 2.99 -5.71
CA ASN A 188 -4.98 4.23 -5.21
C ASN A 188 -4.03 3.93 -4.04
N ALA A 189 -2.98 4.72 -3.86
CA ALA A 189 -1.95 4.48 -2.86
C ALA A 189 -2.05 5.43 -1.66
N VAL A 190 -2.19 6.72 -1.92
CA VAL A 190 -2.40 7.78 -0.93
C VAL A 190 -3.54 8.65 -1.39
N ASN A 191 -4.38 9.08 -0.48
CA ASN A 191 -5.48 10.00 -0.75
C ASN A 191 -5.57 11.07 0.34
N ARG A 192 -6.11 12.23 0.00
CA ARG A 192 -6.37 13.30 0.95
C ARG A 192 -7.84 13.31 1.31
N GLY A 193 -8.16 13.43 2.58
CA GLY A 193 -9.55 13.41 3.00
C GLY A 193 -9.76 13.32 4.49
N VAL A 194 -10.95 12.85 4.83
CA VAL A 194 -11.38 12.57 6.20
C VAL A 194 -11.82 11.12 6.29
N GLN A 195 -11.49 10.47 7.39
CA GLN A 195 -11.81 9.08 7.64
C GLN A 195 -12.33 8.92 9.06
N VAL A 196 -13.41 8.18 9.22
CA VAL A 196 -13.88 7.70 10.51
C VAL A 196 -13.51 6.24 10.68
N ASN A 197 -13.07 5.90 11.87
CA ASN A 197 -12.67 4.55 12.25
C ASN A 197 -13.47 4.08 13.47
N GLN A 198 -13.94 2.83 13.48
CA GLN A 198 -14.71 2.23 14.56
C GLN A 198 -14.33 0.77 14.79
N THR A 199 -13.97 0.40 16.03
CA THR A 199 -13.72 -1.01 16.43
C THR A 199 -14.85 -1.51 17.31
N PHE A 200 -15.32 -2.74 17.08
CA PHE A 200 -16.35 -3.38 17.90
C PHE A 200 -16.12 -4.90 17.95
N GLY A 201 -15.64 -5.33 19.10
CA GLY A 201 -15.24 -6.73 19.30
C GLY A 201 -14.12 -7.13 18.34
N LYS A 202 -14.38 -8.16 17.54
CA LYS A 202 -13.44 -8.68 16.52
C LYS A 202 -13.55 -7.98 15.17
N PHE A 203 -14.46 -7.04 15.04
CA PHE A 203 -14.67 -6.28 13.81
C PHE A 203 -14.00 -4.93 13.89
N THR A 204 -13.55 -4.51 12.75
CA THR A 204 -12.87 -3.26 12.55
C THR A 204 -13.31 -2.68 11.19
N ALA A 205 -13.70 -1.39 11.15
CA ALA A 205 -14.29 -0.79 9.96
C ALA A 205 -13.87 0.65 9.70
N SER A 206 -13.69 1.12 8.45
CA SER A 206 -13.42 2.50 8.07
C SER A 206 -14.39 3.02 7.03
N LEU A 207 -14.66 4.31 7.09
CA LEU A 207 -15.30 5.04 6.01
C LEU A 207 -14.50 6.31 5.75
N SER A 208 -14.07 6.52 4.51
CA SER A 208 -13.23 7.63 4.08
C SER A 208 -13.89 8.39 2.93
N TRP A 209 -14.03 9.70 3.08
CA TRP A 209 -14.35 10.63 2.01
C TRP A 209 -13.07 11.33 1.60
N ASN A 210 -12.65 11.16 0.34
CA ASN A 210 -11.31 11.51 -0.09
C ASN A 210 -11.25 11.90 -1.58
N ASP A 211 -10.03 12.18 -2.05
CA ASP A 211 -9.77 12.57 -3.42
C ASP A 211 -9.28 11.41 -4.33
N GLY A 212 -9.45 10.16 -3.88
CA GLY A 212 -9.13 8.95 -4.63
C GLY A 212 -7.65 8.84 -4.98
N PHE A 213 -7.30 9.00 -6.25
CA PHE A 213 -5.93 8.93 -6.75
C PHE A 213 -5.21 10.28 -6.65
N TYR A 214 -5.21 10.91 -5.49
CA TYR A 214 -4.55 12.19 -5.22
C TYR A 214 -4.94 13.31 -6.20
N SER A 215 -6.19 13.28 -6.65
CA SER A 215 -6.70 14.12 -7.75
C SER A 215 -7.04 15.56 -7.33
N ASN A 216 -7.04 15.86 -6.04
CA ASN A 216 -7.60 17.10 -5.47
C ASN A 216 -9.09 17.31 -5.81
N ARG A 217 -9.81 16.22 -6.11
CA ARG A 217 -11.26 16.20 -6.34
C ARG A 217 -11.90 15.26 -5.34
N TYR A 218 -12.52 15.81 -4.31
CA TYR A 218 -13.06 15.08 -3.16
C TYR A 218 -14.41 14.44 -3.50
N THR A 219 -14.38 13.51 -4.43
CA THR A 219 -15.55 12.78 -4.96
C THR A 219 -15.49 11.27 -4.69
N TRP A 220 -14.42 10.80 -4.06
CA TRP A 220 -14.28 9.39 -3.71
C TRP A 220 -14.86 9.09 -2.33
N LEU A 221 -15.55 7.95 -2.27
CA LEU A 221 -15.91 7.29 -1.01
C LEU A 221 -15.26 5.91 -1.00
N SER A 222 -14.56 5.59 0.06
CA SER A 222 -14.00 4.25 0.29
C SER A 222 -14.28 3.75 1.69
N GLY A 223 -14.34 2.45 1.86
CA GLY A 223 -14.57 1.83 3.15
C GLY A 223 -14.03 0.42 3.23
N SER A 224 -13.83 -0.05 4.45
CA SER A 224 -13.38 -1.40 4.75
C SER A 224 -14.14 -2.04 5.89
N LEU A 225 -14.27 -3.36 5.88
CA LEU A 225 -14.73 -4.18 7.00
C LEU A 225 -13.80 -5.35 7.18
N ALA A 226 -13.24 -5.45 8.37
CA ALA A 226 -12.41 -6.56 8.75
C ALA A 226 -12.95 -7.33 9.93
N TYR A 227 -12.73 -8.62 9.90
CA TYR A 227 -12.94 -9.54 10.99
C TYR A 227 -11.64 -10.25 11.33
N VAL A 228 -11.24 -10.23 12.61
CA VAL A 228 -10.02 -10.85 13.11
C VAL A 228 -10.35 -11.88 14.18
N ASN A 229 -9.85 -13.10 14.00
CA ASN A 229 -10.04 -14.18 14.97
C ASN A 229 -8.80 -15.10 15.03
N GLY A 230 -7.99 -14.93 16.07
CA GLY A 230 -6.75 -15.68 16.24
C GLY A 230 -5.79 -15.44 15.06
N HIS A 231 -5.46 -16.49 14.34
CA HIS A 231 -4.54 -16.46 13.21
C HIS A 231 -5.18 -16.00 11.88
N HIS A 232 -6.45 -15.71 11.88
CA HIS A 232 -7.23 -15.45 10.67
C HIS A 232 -7.76 -14.01 10.66
N ALA A 233 -7.63 -13.36 9.52
CA ALA A 233 -8.29 -12.10 9.23
C ALA A 233 -8.96 -12.16 7.86
N VAL A 234 -10.15 -11.59 7.76
CA VAL A 234 -10.86 -11.40 6.49
C VAL A 234 -11.23 -9.93 6.38
N SER A 235 -11.01 -9.35 5.23
CA SER A 235 -11.33 -7.95 4.96
C SER A 235 -12.11 -7.83 3.65
N PHE A 236 -13.18 -7.05 3.71
CA PHE A 236 -13.88 -6.53 2.53
C PHE A 236 -13.54 -5.05 2.41
N VAL A 237 -13.06 -4.64 1.26
CA VAL A 237 -12.72 -3.26 0.98
C VAL A 237 -13.41 -2.83 -0.30
N GLY A 238 -13.87 -1.60 -0.35
CA GLY A 238 -14.46 -1.06 -1.56
C GLY A 238 -14.38 0.45 -1.59
N GLY A 239 -14.40 0.99 -2.79
CA GLY A 239 -14.43 2.42 -3.00
C GLY A 239 -14.81 2.77 -4.43
N GLY A 240 -15.08 4.04 -4.67
CA GLY A 240 -15.38 4.53 -6.01
C GLY A 240 -15.56 6.03 -6.06
N ASN A 241 -15.43 6.54 -7.26
CA ASN A 241 -15.68 7.94 -7.56
C ASN A 241 -17.20 8.17 -7.71
N LEU A 242 -17.79 8.96 -6.84
CA LEU A 242 -19.20 9.35 -6.90
C LEU A 242 -19.47 10.48 -7.89
N GLY A 243 -18.42 11.09 -8.43
CA GLY A 243 -18.43 12.12 -9.44
C GLY A 243 -17.68 11.69 -10.69
N GLN A 244 -16.93 12.63 -11.26
CA GLN A 244 -16.07 12.41 -12.42
C GLN A 244 -14.83 13.30 -12.36
N THR A 245 -13.72 12.83 -12.91
CA THR A 245 -12.45 13.57 -12.98
C THR A 245 -11.86 13.44 -14.38
N ALA A 246 -11.84 14.54 -15.13
CA ALA A 246 -11.23 14.60 -16.46
C ALA A 246 -9.69 14.79 -16.40
N PHE A 247 -9.16 15.18 -15.23
CA PHE A 247 -7.74 15.38 -15.01
C PHE A 247 -7.04 14.02 -14.92
N GLN A 248 -6.02 13.82 -15.75
CA GLN A 248 -5.25 12.59 -15.81
C GLN A 248 -3.74 12.90 -15.79
N THR A 249 -3.05 12.26 -14.84
CA THR A 249 -1.59 12.25 -14.69
C THR A 249 -1.15 10.87 -14.24
N LEU A 250 0.13 10.66 -13.98
CA LEU A 250 0.61 9.41 -13.37
C LEU A 250 -0.04 9.17 -11.99
N ALA A 251 -0.20 10.22 -11.17
CA ALA A 251 -0.87 10.12 -9.87
C ALA A 251 -2.40 10.07 -9.97
N THR A 252 -2.97 10.56 -11.07
CA THR A 252 -4.42 10.61 -11.29
C THR A 252 -4.76 9.94 -12.63
N PRO A 253 -4.67 8.60 -12.71
CA PRO A 253 -4.97 7.87 -13.94
C PRO A 253 -6.48 7.79 -14.20
N VAL A 254 -6.86 7.17 -15.32
CA VAL A 254 -8.26 6.94 -15.67
C VAL A 254 -9.00 6.11 -14.60
N GLN A 255 -8.29 5.26 -13.87
CA GLN A 255 -8.79 4.50 -12.73
C GLN A 255 -9.34 5.39 -11.61
N ASN A 256 -9.00 6.69 -11.56
CA ASN A 256 -9.66 7.60 -10.61
C ASN A 256 -11.18 7.70 -10.82
N ASN A 257 -11.69 7.32 -11.99
CA ASN A 257 -13.13 7.26 -12.28
C ASN A 257 -13.73 5.86 -12.05
N SER A 258 -13.00 4.95 -11.42
CA SER A 258 -13.45 3.58 -11.17
C SER A 258 -14.27 3.43 -9.89
N SER A 259 -14.91 2.27 -9.79
CA SER A 259 -15.19 1.60 -8.52
C SER A 259 -14.28 0.39 -8.38
N ILE A 260 -13.83 0.09 -7.16
CA ILE A 260 -12.91 -1.01 -6.87
C ILE A 260 -13.34 -1.75 -5.61
N TYR A 261 -13.21 -3.08 -5.62
CA TYR A 261 -13.61 -3.96 -4.51
C TYR A 261 -12.57 -5.04 -4.32
N ASN A 262 -12.23 -5.30 -3.05
CA ASN A 262 -11.29 -6.34 -2.66
C ASN A 262 -11.91 -7.26 -1.62
N VAL A 263 -11.57 -8.54 -1.70
CA VAL A 263 -11.72 -9.52 -0.62
C VAL A 263 -10.32 -10.01 -0.29
N ILE A 264 -9.87 -9.75 0.92
CA ILE A 264 -8.51 -10.06 1.37
C ILE A 264 -8.63 -11.01 2.56
N TYR A 265 -7.95 -12.15 2.49
CA TYR A 265 -7.78 -13.05 3.61
C TYR A 265 -6.33 -13.07 4.03
N THR A 266 -6.05 -13.03 5.32
CA THR A 266 -4.70 -13.14 5.87
C THR A 266 -4.66 -14.23 6.93
N TYR A 267 -3.75 -15.17 6.76
CA TYR A 267 -3.40 -16.16 7.75
C TYR A 267 -2.00 -15.90 8.29
N THR A 268 -1.88 -15.73 9.62
CA THR A 268 -0.59 -15.51 10.29
C THR A 268 -0.44 -16.52 11.38
N ASN A 269 0.58 -17.42 11.27
CA ASN A 269 0.85 -18.43 12.28
C ASN A 269 2.35 -18.74 12.32
N GLY A 270 2.98 -18.46 13.46
CA GLY A 270 4.41 -18.65 13.65
C GLY A 270 5.20 -17.88 12.57
N PRO A 271 6.06 -18.57 11.80
CA PRO A 271 6.89 -17.92 10.79
C PRO A 271 6.15 -17.59 9.48
N TRP A 272 4.89 -17.98 9.33
CA TRP A 272 4.16 -17.90 8.09
C TRP A 272 3.15 -16.76 8.06
N ILE A 273 3.13 -16.02 6.93
CA ILE A 273 2.04 -15.16 6.52
C ILE A 273 1.58 -15.62 5.14
N VAL A 274 0.29 -15.87 4.97
CA VAL A 274 -0.32 -16.24 3.68
C VAL A 274 -1.51 -15.32 3.44
N GLN A 275 -1.49 -14.60 2.32
CA GLN A 275 -2.48 -13.57 2.03
C GLN A 275 -2.99 -13.68 0.59
N PRO A 276 -3.98 -14.55 0.32
CA PRO A 276 -4.73 -14.50 -0.93
C PRO A 276 -5.69 -13.33 -0.93
N TYR A 277 -5.81 -12.64 -2.07
CA TYR A 277 -6.86 -11.65 -2.26
C TYR A 277 -7.41 -11.65 -3.68
N TYR A 278 -8.65 -11.22 -3.80
CA TYR A 278 -9.35 -10.99 -5.06
C TYR A 278 -9.63 -9.51 -5.21
N GLN A 279 -9.58 -9.01 -6.45
CA GLN A 279 -9.87 -7.65 -6.81
C GLN A 279 -10.73 -7.57 -8.05
N TYR A 280 -11.71 -6.68 -8.00
CA TYR A 280 -12.49 -6.23 -9.16
C TYR A 280 -12.46 -4.71 -9.23
N SER A 281 -12.22 -4.15 -10.42
CA SER A 281 -12.39 -2.72 -10.68
C SER A 281 -13.23 -2.49 -11.93
N ASN A 282 -13.93 -1.35 -11.99
CA ASN A 282 -14.74 -0.97 -13.15
C ASN A 282 -14.67 0.54 -13.39
N VAL A 283 -14.17 0.92 -14.55
CA VAL A 283 -14.22 2.30 -15.06
C VAL A 283 -15.44 2.40 -15.98
N PRO A 284 -16.48 3.16 -15.63
CA PRO A 284 -17.69 3.25 -16.42
C PRO A 284 -17.48 4.08 -17.67
N THR A 285 -18.33 3.85 -18.70
CA THR A 285 -18.46 4.75 -19.86
C THR A 285 -18.85 6.15 -19.39
N ASN A 286 -18.11 7.15 -19.83
CA ASN A 286 -18.42 8.55 -19.55
C ASN A 286 -17.84 9.47 -20.67
N ALA A 287 -18.65 9.69 -21.71
CA ALA A 287 -18.21 10.47 -22.86
C ALA A 287 -17.87 11.93 -22.51
N SER A 288 -18.43 12.49 -21.42
CA SER A 288 -18.16 13.87 -20.99
C SER A 288 -16.71 14.10 -20.53
N ILE A 289 -15.99 13.02 -20.18
CA ILE A 289 -14.58 13.06 -19.78
C ILE A 289 -13.69 12.20 -20.71
N GLY A 290 -14.19 11.87 -21.92
CA GLY A 290 -13.43 11.15 -22.93
C GLY A 290 -13.37 9.62 -22.76
N ILE A 291 -14.15 9.03 -21.86
CA ILE A 291 -14.25 7.57 -21.71
C ILE A 291 -15.38 7.07 -22.62
N THR A 292 -15.04 6.81 -23.88
CA THR A 292 -16.00 6.41 -24.94
C THR A 292 -16.68 5.09 -24.60
N LYS A 293 -15.91 4.12 -24.12
CA LYS A 293 -16.39 2.82 -23.65
C LYS A 293 -15.64 2.41 -22.38
N GLY A 294 -16.37 2.12 -21.32
CA GLY A 294 -15.81 1.66 -20.07
C GLY A 294 -15.17 0.27 -20.16
N ALA A 295 -14.37 -0.08 -19.17
CA ALA A 295 -13.79 -1.41 -19.02
C ALA A 295 -13.66 -1.76 -17.53
N SER A 296 -13.57 -3.06 -17.26
CA SER A 296 -13.34 -3.59 -15.91
C SER A 296 -12.08 -4.44 -15.87
N THR A 297 -11.48 -4.56 -14.69
CA THR A 297 -10.47 -5.59 -14.42
C THR A 297 -10.97 -6.53 -13.33
N ASN A 298 -10.54 -7.77 -13.39
CA ASN A 298 -10.70 -8.74 -12.32
C ASN A 298 -9.42 -9.56 -12.20
N GLY A 299 -9.06 -9.91 -10.99
CA GLY A 299 -7.84 -10.66 -10.75
C GLY A 299 -7.73 -11.15 -9.32
N GLY A 300 -6.69 -11.90 -9.06
CA GLY A 300 -6.35 -12.37 -7.74
C GLY A 300 -4.86 -12.54 -7.58
N ALA A 301 -4.42 -12.48 -6.34
CA ALA A 301 -3.05 -12.73 -5.95
C ALA A 301 -2.97 -13.63 -4.73
N ILE A 302 -1.84 -14.31 -4.59
CA ILE A 302 -1.44 -15.00 -3.37
C ILE A 302 -0.06 -14.49 -2.98
N LEU A 303 0.01 -13.82 -1.83
CA LEU A 303 1.26 -13.40 -1.23
C LEU A 303 1.58 -14.36 -0.07
N VAL A 304 2.82 -14.81 -0.01
CA VAL A 304 3.30 -15.69 1.05
C VAL A 304 4.63 -15.18 1.57
N SER A 305 4.79 -15.12 2.87
CA SER A 305 6.08 -14.84 3.50
C SER A 305 6.38 -15.88 4.57
N ARG A 306 7.64 -16.26 4.68
CA ARG A 306 8.16 -17.15 5.74
C ARG A 306 9.39 -16.56 6.37
N ALA A 307 9.31 -16.30 7.68
CA ALA A 307 10.48 -16.00 8.48
C ALA A 307 11.36 -17.24 8.63
N LEU A 308 12.66 -17.08 8.45
CA LEU A 308 13.68 -18.10 8.60
C LEU A 308 14.55 -17.78 9.82
N LYS A 309 15.58 -18.60 10.07
CA LYS A 309 16.52 -18.34 11.17
C LYS A 309 17.49 -17.20 10.82
N HIS A 310 18.07 -16.58 11.85
CA HIS A 310 19.16 -15.60 11.77
C HIS A 310 18.79 -14.33 10.96
N GLY A 311 17.55 -13.86 11.05
CA GLY A 311 17.11 -12.64 10.38
C GLY A 311 16.84 -12.77 8.88
N ALA A 312 16.86 -14.01 8.36
CA ALA A 312 16.46 -14.26 6.98
C ALA A 312 14.94 -14.44 6.87
N SER A 313 14.40 -14.12 5.70
CA SER A 313 13.03 -14.46 5.30
C SER A 313 12.94 -14.64 3.79
N LEU A 314 11.89 -15.30 3.36
CA LEU A 314 11.59 -15.51 1.94
C LEU A 314 10.13 -15.17 1.72
N ALA A 315 9.88 -14.28 0.76
CA ALA A 315 8.53 -13.97 0.31
C ALA A 315 8.33 -14.37 -1.16
N GLY A 316 7.07 -14.60 -1.52
CA GLY A 316 6.67 -14.89 -2.90
C GLY A 316 5.30 -14.31 -3.18
N ARG A 317 5.06 -13.93 -4.43
CA ARG A 317 3.77 -13.49 -4.94
C ARG A 317 3.50 -14.13 -6.29
N TRP A 318 2.29 -14.61 -6.48
CA TRP A 318 1.73 -14.96 -7.77
C TRP A 318 0.45 -14.19 -7.99
N GLU A 319 0.24 -13.71 -9.22
CA GLU A 319 -0.92 -12.92 -9.60
C GLU A 319 -1.44 -13.32 -10.97
N TYR A 320 -2.74 -13.13 -11.14
CA TYR A 320 -3.42 -13.10 -12.42
C TYR A 320 -4.38 -11.92 -12.46
N ILE A 321 -4.43 -11.21 -13.59
CA ILE A 321 -5.36 -10.11 -13.83
C ILE A 321 -5.82 -10.14 -15.28
N ALA A 322 -7.09 -9.82 -15.51
CA ALA A 322 -7.67 -9.69 -16.84
C ALA A 322 -8.52 -8.42 -16.93
N SER A 323 -8.48 -7.75 -18.07
CA SER A 323 -9.35 -6.62 -18.41
C SER A 323 -10.41 -7.01 -19.41
N SER A 324 -11.55 -6.34 -19.35
CA SER A 324 -12.63 -6.44 -20.34
C SER A 324 -12.42 -5.45 -21.49
N GLY A 325 -13.33 -5.52 -22.48
CA GLY A 325 -13.38 -4.60 -23.59
C GLY A 325 -12.62 -5.08 -24.82
N SER A 326 -12.58 -4.25 -25.83
CA SER A 326 -11.87 -4.49 -27.09
C SER A 326 -11.41 -3.18 -27.74
N VAL A 327 -10.42 -3.28 -28.65
CA VAL A 327 -10.00 -2.15 -29.49
C VAL A 327 -11.15 -1.70 -30.40
N ALA A 328 -11.92 -2.66 -30.94
CA ALA A 328 -13.03 -2.38 -31.83
C ALA A 328 -14.12 -1.54 -31.17
N ASP A 329 -14.37 -1.74 -29.88
CA ASP A 329 -15.34 -0.97 -29.09
C ASP A 329 -14.77 0.37 -28.58
N GLN A 330 -13.49 0.66 -28.83
CA GLN A 330 -12.78 1.81 -28.25
C GLN A 330 -12.83 1.81 -26.71
N SER A 331 -12.76 0.63 -26.11
CA SER A 331 -12.72 0.48 -24.66
C SER A 331 -11.47 1.11 -24.07
N VAL A 332 -11.60 1.68 -22.88
CA VAL A 332 -10.46 2.28 -22.18
C VAL A 332 -9.40 1.22 -21.84
N ASN A 333 -8.13 1.58 -22.06
CA ASN A 333 -7.01 0.72 -21.68
C ASN A 333 -6.77 0.82 -20.17
N LEU A 334 -6.78 -0.33 -19.48
CA LEU A 334 -6.51 -0.43 -18.04
C LEU A 334 -5.19 -1.16 -17.74
N MET A 335 -4.60 -1.87 -18.74
CA MET A 335 -3.40 -2.69 -18.57
C MET A 335 -2.55 -2.72 -19.86
N PHE A 336 -2.55 -3.86 -20.56
CA PHE A 336 -1.83 -4.15 -21.80
C PHE A 336 -2.71 -4.01 -23.06
N GLY A 337 -3.58 -3.03 -23.07
CA GLY A 337 -4.63 -2.80 -24.05
C GLY A 337 -5.98 -3.37 -23.61
N PRO A 338 -7.08 -2.95 -24.28
CA PRO A 338 -8.42 -3.46 -23.98
C PRO A 338 -8.53 -4.98 -24.21
N GLY A 339 -9.18 -5.71 -23.30
CA GLY A 339 -9.35 -7.17 -23.38
C GLY A 339 -8.08 -7.98 -23.07
N SER A 340 -7.09 -7.35 -22.44
CA SER A 340 -5.81 -8.00 -22.10
C SER A 340 -5.88 -8.84 -20.83
N SER A 341 -4.93 -9.79 -20.71
CA SER A 341 -4.71 -10.55 -19.49
C SER A 341 -3.22 -10.79 -19.23
N ALA A 342 -2.85 -10.91 -17.96
CA ALA A 342 -1.45 -11.14 -17.59
C ALA A 342 -1.34 -11.95 -16.29
N THR A 343 -0.20 -12.59 -16.11
CA THR A 343 0.22 -13.24 -14.86
C THR A 343 1.61 -12.75 -14.45
N SER A 344 1.89 -12.78 -13.17
CA SER A 344 3.20 -12.44 -12.64
C SER A 344 3.67 -13.44 -11.58
N PHE A 345 4.98 -13.51 -11.42
CA PHE A 345 5.63 -14.28 -10.37
C PHE A 345 6.77 -13.45 -9.77
N THR A 346 6.85 -13.39 -8.44
CA THR A 346 7.91 -12.66 -7.74
C THR A 346 8.41 -13.47 -6.55
N VAL A 347 9.73 -13.49 -6.35
CA VAL A 347 10.38 -14.12 -5.18
C VAL A 347 11.35 -13.12 -4.56
N THR A 348 11.25 -12.93 -3.24
CA THR A 348 11.99 -11.91 -2.49
C THR A 348 12.70 -12.52 -1.27
N PRO A 349 13.95 -12.96 -1.40
CA PRO A 349 14.80 -13.20 -0.24
C PRO A 349 15.13 -11.89 0.47
N THR A 350 15.06 -11.92 1.80
CA THR A 350 15.38 -10.78 2.67
C THR A 350 16.29 -11.25 3.80
N PHE A 351 17.28 -10.43 4.13
CA PHE A 351 18.09 -10.58 5.34
C PHE A 351 18.09 -9.26 6.11
N GLN A 352 17.88 -9.32 7.41
CA GLN A 352 17.93 -8.17 8.31
C GLN A 352 18.71 -8.52 9.59
N HIS A 353 19.62 -7.62 10.00
CA HIS A 353 20.30 -7.69 11.28
C HIS A 353 20.26 -6.31 11.94
N GLY A 354 19.53 -6.19 13.06
CA GLY A 354 19.23 -4.91 13.67
C GLY A 354 18.55 -3.96 12.67
N GLY A 355 19.10 -2.78 12.49
CA GLY A 355 18.60 -1.80 11.50
C GLY A 355 19.03 -2.07 10.06
N PHE A 356 20.11 -2.83 9.84
CA PHE A 356 20.63 -3.11 8.50
C PHE A 356 19.79 -4.20 7.80
N PHE A 357 19.49 -4.01 6.52
CA PHE A 357 18.82 -5.01 5.71
C PHE A 357 19.34 -5.06 4.26
N VAL A 358 19.19 -6.23 3.67
CA VAL A 358 19.38 -6.48 2.22
C VAL A 358 18.22 -7.30 1.73
N ARG A 359 17.68 -6.94 0.57
CA ARG A 359 16.59 -7.64 -0.11
C ARG A 359 16.95 -7.86 -1.58
N GLY A 360 16.53 -8.98 -2.13
CA GLY A 360 16.49 -9.20 -3.57
C GLY A 360 15.05 -9.35 -4.02
N ASP A 361 14.75 -9.04 -5.28
CA ASP A 361 13.47 -9.30 -5.92
C ASP A 361 13.73 -9.87 -7.31
N LEU A 362 13.22 -11.06 -7.58
CA LEU A 362 13.25 -11.68 -8.89
C LEU A 362 11.82 -11.83 -9.37
N SER A 363 11.48 -11.12 -10.41
CA SER A 363 10.12 -11.06 -10.93
C SER A 363 10.04 -11.37 -12.42
N TRP A 364 8.89 -11.87 -12.83
CA TRP A 364 8.57 -12.14 -14.21
C TRP A 364 7.10 -11.83 -14.45
N VAL A 365 6.82 -11.07 -15.50
CA VAL A 365 5.47 -10.76 -15.97
C VAL A 365 5.29 -11.37 -17.35
N HIS A 366 4.15 -12.03 -17.57
CA HIS A 366 3.71 -12.56 -18.84
C HIS A 366 2.34 -11.98 -19.22
N ALA A 367 2.31 -11.16 -20.25
CA ALA A 367 1.08 -10.73 -20.90
C ALA A 367 0.55 -11.90 -21.75
N ILE A 368 -0.47 -12.60 -21.25
CA ILE A 368 -1.09 -13.78 -21.91
C ILE A 368 -1.80 -13.32 -23.17
N ASP A 369 -2.64 -12.28 -23.03
CA ASP A 369 -3.30 -11.57 -24.11
C ASP A 369 -2.97 -10.08 -23.98
N TYR A 370 -2.57 -9.46 -25.08
CA TYR A 370 -2.35 -8.02 -25.13
C TYR A 370 -2.67 -7.46 -26.51
N THR A 371 -3.06 -6.21 -26.56
CA THR A 371 -3.26 -5.49 -27.81
C THR A 371 -1.90 -5.19 -28.45
N PRO A 372 -1.69 -5.42 -29.78
CA PRO A 372 -0.48 -5.02 -30.47
C PRO A 372 -0.08 -3.55 -30.18
N GLY A 373 1.17 -3.34 -29.79
CA GLY A 373 1.67 -2.04 -29.35
C GLY A 373 1.52 -1.73 -27.86
N PHE A 374 0.99 -2.67 -27.03
CA PHE A 374 0.87 -2.53 -25.59
C PHE A 374 1.62 -3.62 -24.80
N GLY A 375 2.45 -4.42 -25.46
CA GLY A 375 3.35 -5.36 -24.81
C GLY A 375 4.63 -4.69 -24.29
N PHE A 376 5.61 -5.51 -23.97
CA PHE A 376 6.93 -5.08 -23.50
C PHE A 376 7.93 -4.90 -24.64
N GLY A 377 9.12 -4.38 -24.29
CA GLY A 377 10.21 -4.14 -25.22
C GLY A 377 10.10 -2.80 -25.94
N SER A 378 11.18 -2.39 -26.61
CA SER A 378 11.29 -1.10 -27.31
C SER A 378 10.24 -0.88 -28.40
N ASN A 379 9.63 -1.95 -28.89
CA ASN A 379 8.57 -1.94 -29.91
C ASN A 379 7.20 -2.36 -29.37
N ASN A 380 7.05 -2.56 -28.05
CA ASN A 380 5.82 -3.01 -27.39
C ASN A 380 5.26 -4.35 -27.93
N ALA A 381 6.14 -5.24 -28.42
CA ALA A 381 5.74 -6.49 -29.05
C ALA A 381 6.11 -7.75 -28.25
N ASN A 382 6.78 -7.61 -27.11
CA ASN A 382 7.13 -8.74 -26.27
C ASN A 382 6.05 -9.03 -25.23
N ALA A 383 5.72 -10.30 -25.04
CA ALA A 383 4.80 -10.76 -24.01
C ALA A 383 5.43 -10.84 -22.61
N ASN A 384 6.75 -10.83 -22.50
CA ASN A 384 7.45 -11.15 -21.26
C ASN A 384 8.37 -10.02 -20.80
N GLN A 385 8.38 -9.77 -19.48
CA GLN A 385 9.33 -8.86 -18.83
C GLN A 385 9.91 -9.53 -17.58
N PRO A 386 11.17 -10.02 -17.62
CA PRO A 386 11.92 -10.38 -16.42
C PRO A 386 12.53 -9.14 -15.77
N ARG A 387 12.51 -9.08 -14.43
CA ARG A 387 13.22 -8.08 -13.62
C ARG A 387 14.00 -8.73 -12.49
N ALA A 388 15.10 -8.08 -12.09
CA ALA A 388 15.85 -8.38 -10.89
C ALA A 388 16.15 -7.06 -10.17
N MET A 389 15.76 -6.97 -8.90
CA MET A 389 16.06 -5.82 -8.06
C MET A 389 16.87 -6.25 -6.83
N ALA A 390 17.70 -5.34 -6.34
CA ALA A 390 18.35 -5.44 -5.05
C ALA A 390 18.14 -4.15 -4.28
N GLU A 391 17.78 -4.26 -3.00
CA GLU A 391 17.63 -3.13 -2.09
C GLU A 391 18.51 -3.36 -0.87
N ILE A 392 19.29 -2.33 -0.49
CA ILE A 392 20.12 -2.33 0.71
C ILE A 392 19.82 -1.08 1.53
N GLY A 393 19.70 -1.21 2.83
CA GLY A 393 19.35 -0.06 3.65
C GLY A 393 19.45 -0.25 5.14
N PHE A 394 19.05 0.82 5.82
CA PHE A 394 19.01 0.94 7.27
C PHE A 394 17.66 1.46 7.74
N ILE A 395 17.12 0.82 8.79
CA ILE A 395 15.98 1.31 9.56
C ILE A 395 16.54 1.96 10.82
N PHE A 396 16.07 3.15 11.11
CA PHE A 396 16.45 3.93 12.28
C PHE A 396 15.31 3.96 13.30
N GLY A 397 15.71 4.02 14.58
CA GLY A 397 14.77 4.08 15.70
C GLY A 397 15.54 4.52 16.96
N ASN A 398 15.38 3.81 18.08
CA ASN A 398 16.04 4.09 19.35
C ASN A 398 17.58 4.10 19.25
N ASN A 399 18.16 3.42 18.25
CA ASN A 399 19.60 3.48 17.95
C ASN A 399 20.10 4.91 17.59
N LEU A 400 19.21 5.86 17.30
CA LEU A 400 19.56 7.27 17.14
C LEU A 400 19.91 7.96 18.47
N THR A 401 19.37 7.45 19.57
CA THR A 401 19.55 8.06 20.92
C THR A 401 20.45 7.24 21.83
N GLU A 402 20.64 5.97 21.55
CA GLU A 402 21.57 5.13 22.30
C GLU A 402 23.01 5.35 21.83
N ARG A 403 23.74 6.26 22.49
CA ARG A 403 25.21 6.26 22.40
C ARG A 403 25.69 5.01 23.12
N LYS A 404 26.07 3.95 22.39
CA LYS A 404 26.92 2.94 22.99
C LYS A 404 28.24 3.59 23.38
N PRO A 405 28.70 3.41 24.63
CA PRO A 405 29.98 3.93 25.06
C PRO A 405 31.16 3.35 24.28
#